data_57d4ee05cce71c2e1ea24300f8172482
#
_entry.id   57d4ee05cce71c2e1ea24300f8172482
#
_cell.length_a   1.000
_cell.length_b   1.000
_cell.length_c   1.000
_cell.angle_alpha   90.00
_cell.angle_beta   90.00
_cell.angle_gamma   90.00
#
_symmetry.space_group_name_H-M   'P 1'
#
loop_
_entity.id
_entity.type
_entity.pdbx_description
1 polymer ?
#
loop_
_entity_poly.entity_id
_entity_poly.type
_entity_poly.pdbx_seq_one_letter_code
_entity_poly.pdbx_strand_id
1 'polypeptide(L)'
;IAAMQAEPVERNRHLGAYTNFVNLLDYAALSVPSSLRPDGLPYGITLVGPCGSDLQLAELGQRLHHASGLALGATGRALPAIEPLPGLAPGQPGAPSGVPAAAAGPASTTALPMVRVAVVGAHLSGMPLNGQLTERGGRLVHAGFTAPDYRLFALPNSTPPKPGLLRVAPGQGARIAIEVWELPVAAYGSFVALIPPPLGIGTLSLEDGGRVQGFLCEPIGLEGATDITHLGGWRAYIQSLKVSA
;
A
#
# COMPACT_ATOMS: atom_id res chain seq x y z
N ILE A 1 -14.41 -14.46 27.24
CA ILE A 1 -15.82 -14.04 27.01
C ILE A 1 -16.25 -13.05 28.09
N ALA A 2 -16.15 -13.35 29.40
CA ALA A 2 -16.60 -12.46 30.47
C ALA A 2 -15.94 -11.06 30.39
N ALA A 3 -14.65 -10.95 30.10
CA ALA A 3 -13.96 -9.68 29.92
C ALA A 3 -14.48 -8.88 28.71
N MET A 4 -14.83 -9.57 27.61
CA MET A 4 -15.44 -8.93 26.43
C MET A 4 -16.84 -8.39 26.73
N GLN A 5 -17.60 -9.10 27.56
CA GLN A 5 -18.94 -8.65 27.97
C GLN A 5 -18.90 -7.46 28.91
N ALA A 6 -17.86 -7.38 29.77
CA ALA A 6 -17.71 -6.27 30.73
C ALA A 6 -17.25 -4.97 30.06
N GLU A 7 -16.35 -5.06 29.07
CA GLU A 7 -15.72 -3.91 28.40
C GLU A 7 -15.70 -4.07 26.88
N PRO A 8 -16.85 -4.19 26.20
CA PRO A 8 -16.89 -4.62 24.80
C PRO A 8 -16.20 -3.66 23.85
N VAL A 9 -16.29 -2.36 24.06
CA VAL A 9 -15.70 -1.34 23.19
C VAL A 9 -14.18 -1.33 23.29
N GLU A 10 -13.64 -1.31 24.52
CA GLU A 10 -12.19 -1.25 24.75
C GLU A 10 -11.51 -2.55 24.30
N ARG A 11 -12.11 -3.69 24.62
CA ARG A 11 -11.56 -4.99 24.20
C ARG A 11 -11.62 -5.20 22.70
N ASN A 12 -12.67 -4.71 22.04
CA ASN A 12 -12.81 -4.82 20.59
C ASN A 12 -11.72 -4.05 19.83
N ARG A 13 -11.19 -2.95 20.38
CA ARG A 13 -10.08 -2.20 19.78
C ARG A 13 -8.83 -3.06 19.56
N HIS A 14 -8.61 -4.06 20.42
CA HIS A 14 -7.47 -4.96 20.34
C HIS A 14 -7.68 -6.14 19.40
N LEU A 15 -8.94 -6.52 19.11
CA LEU A 15 -9.24 -7.68 18.26
C LEU A 15 -8.75 -7.50 16.81
N GLY A 16 -8.78 -6.26 16.31
CA GLY A 16 -8.34 -5.95 14.96
C GLY A 16 -6.83 -5.78 14.80
N ALA A 17 -6.04 -5.78 15.89
CA ALA A 17 -4.61 -5.44 15.84
C ALA A 17 -3.80 -6.30 14.86
N TYR A 18 -4.20 -7.57 14.69
CA TYR A 18 -3.53 -8.52 13.79
C TYR A 18 -4.22 -8.72 12.44
N THR A 19 -5.37 -8.08 12.19
CA THR A 19 -6.17 -8.29 10.98
C THR A 19 -6.54 -7.01 10.25
N ASN A 20 -6.48 -5.85 10.89
CA ASN A 20 -6.83 -4.57 10.27
C ASN A 20 -5.97 -4.24 9.05
N PHE A 21 -4.72 -4.70 9.01
CA PHE A 21 -3.84 -4.48 7.87
C PHE A 21 -4.35 -5.14 6.59
N VAL A 22 -5.11 -6.23 6.70
CA VAL A 22 -5.69 -6.95 5.55
C VAL A 22 -6.56 -6.01 4.72
N ASN A 23 -7.49 -5.31 5.38
CA ASN A 23 -8.39 -4.36 4.72
C ASN A 23 -7.65 -3.09 4.25
N LEU A 24 -6.68 -2.62 5.04
CA LEU A 24 -5.95 -1.38 4.73
C LEU A 24 -4.99 -1.53 3.56
N LEU A 25 -4.45 -2.74 3.36
CA LEU A 25 -3.48 -3.04 2.32
C LEU A 25 -4.07 -3.82 1.15
N ASP A 26 -5.39 -3.97 1.11
CA ASP A 26 -6.12 -4.69 0.05
C ASP A 26 -5.60 -6.13 -0.12
N TYR A 27 -5.44 -6.85 1.01
CA TYR A 27 -5.14 -8.27 1.02
C TYR A 27 -6.42 -9.10 1.11
N ALA A 28 -6.37 -10.33 0.59
CA ALA A 28 -7.36 -11.36 0.87
C ALA A 28 -6.98 -12.13 2.14
N ALA A 29 -7.96 -12.56 2.92
CA ALA A 29 -7.71 -13.41 4.09
C ALA A 29 -8.80 -14.45 4.29
N LEU A 30 -8.39 -15.65 4.72
CA LEU A 30 -9.27 -16.77 5.02
C LEU A 30 -8.91 -17.35 6.39
N SER A 31 -9.86 -17.42 7.30
CA SER A 31 -9.70 -18.11 8.57
C SER A 31 -10.13 -19.57 8.47
N VAL A 32 -9.26 -20.48 8.92
CA VAL A 32 -9.46 -21.93 8.82
C VAL A 32 -9.33 -22.56 10.21
N PRO A 33 -10.25 -23.47 10.61
CA PRO A 33 -10.08 -24.25 11.84
C PRO A 33 -8.80 -25.07 11.79
N SER A 34 -8.02 -25.07 12.88
CA SER A 34 -6.76 -25.83 12.94
C SER A 34 -6.72 -26.83 14.10
N SER A 35 -7.33 -26.51 15.23
CA SER A 35 -7.37 -27.39 16.39
C SER A 35 -8.51 -27.01 17.35
N LEU A 36 -8.72 -27.85 18.37
CA LEU A 36 -9.53 -27.50 19.52
C LEU A 36 -8.63 -27.31 20.74
N ARG A 37 -8.93 -26.30 21.51
CA ARG A 37 -8.26 -26.07 22.81
C ARG A 37 -8.71 -27.14 23.82
N PRO A 38 -7.96 -27.35 24.92
CA PRO A 38 -8.37 -28.27 25.99
C PRO A 38 -9.76 -27.97 26.59
N ASP A 39 -10.20 -26.69 26.52
CA ASP A 39 -11.51 -26.25 26.99
C ASP A 39 -12.62 -26.44 25.93
N GLY A 40 -12.32 -27.09 24.79
CA GLY A 40 -13.28 -27.37 23.71
C GLY A 40 -13.51 -26.20 22.76
N LEU A 41 -12.91 -25.02 23.00
CA LEU A 41 -13.06 -23.89 22.08
C LEU A 41 -12.22 -24.08 20.81
N PRO A 42 -12.73 -23.67 19.66
CA PRO A 42 -11.99 -23.78 18.40
C PRO A 42 -10.80 -22.79 18.38
N TYR A 43 -9.72 -23.25 17.80
CA TYR A 43 -8.56 -22.43 17.45
C TYR A 43 -8.35 -22.51 15.95
N GLY A 44 -8.24 -21.35 15.33
CA GLY A 44 -8.05 -21.21 13.88
C GLY A 44 -6.74 -20.53 13.55
N ILE A 45 -6.35 -20.67 12.29
CA ILE A 45 -5.28 -19.90 11.66
C ILE A 45 -5.87 -19.02 10.57
N THR A 46 -5.25 -17.90 10.30
CA THR A 46 -5.65 -17.02 9.20
C THR A 46 -4.58 -17.07 8.12
N LEU A 47 -4.99 -17.47 6.93
CA LEU A 47 -4.19 -17.39 5.70
C LEU A 47 -4.37 -16.01 5.12
N VAL A 48 -3.28 -15.36 4.73
CA VAL A 48 -3.30 -14.03 4.13
C VAL A 48 -2.59 -14.08 2.79
N GLY A 49 -3.18 -13.49 1.77
CA GLY A 49 -2.64 -13.42 0.43
C GLY A 49 -2.89 -12.08 -0.24
N PRO A 50 -2.28 -11.82 -1.40
CA PRO A 50 -2.53 -10.61 -2.17
C PRO A 50 -4.00 -10.45 -2.55
N CYS A 51 -4.41 -9.23 -2.90
CA CYS A 51 -5.73 -8.94 -3.48
C CYS A 51 -6.04 -9.91 -4.64
N GLY A 52 -7.26 -10.45 -4.65
CA GLY A 52 -7.72 -11.39 -5.68
C GLY A 52 -7.23 -12.84 -5.50
N SER A 53 -6.54 -13.18 -4.39
CA SER A 53 -6.12 -14.55 -4.10
C SER A 53 -7.18 -15.40 -3.36
N ASP A 54 -8.44 -14.98 -3.33
CA ASP A 54 -9.51 -15.64 -2.58
C ASP A 54 -9.67 -17.11 -2.93
N LEU A 55 -9.65 -17.45 -4.22
CA LEU A 55 -9.77 -18.85 -4.68
C LEU A 55 -8.58 -19.71 -4.27
N GLN A 56 -7.35 -19.17 -4.35
CA GLN A 56 -6.15 -19.89 -3.90
C GLN A 56 -6.19 -20.13 -2.38
N LEU A 57 -6.58 -19.10 -1.63
CA LEU A 57 -6.74 -19.22 -0.18
C LEU A 57 -7.83 -20.22 0.17
N ALA A 58 -8.93 -20.24 -0.57
CA ALA A 58 -10.02 -21.20 -0.38
C ALA A 58 -9.55 -22.64 -0.66
N GLU A 59 -8.81 -22.88 -1.76
CA GLU A 59 -8.26 -24.20 -2.06
C GLU A 59 -7.27 -24.66 -0.98
N LEU A 60 -6.33 -23.80 -0.60
CA LEU A 60 -5.38 -24.10 0.47
C LEU A 60 -6.11 -24.34 1.80
N GLY A 61 -7.11 -23.52 2.11
CA GLY A 61 -7.92 -23.64 3.31
C GLY A 61 -8.69 -24.95 3.39
N GLN A 62 -9.30 -25.41 2.29
CA GLN A 62 -9.93 -26.73 2.23
C GLN A 62 -8.94 -27.84 2.57
N ARG A 63 -7.77 -27.85 1.94
CA ARG A 63 -6.73 -28.86 2.18
C ARG A 63 -6.25 -28.85 3.63
N LEU A 64 -6.03 -27.68 4.21
CA LEU A 64 -5.65 -27.53 5.62
C LEU A 64 -6.74 -28.02 6.57
N HIS A 65 -8.00 -27.68 6.30
CA HIS A 65 -9.12 -28.13 7.13
C HIS A 65 -9.26 -29.67 7.08
N HIS A 66 -9.15 -30.27 5.90
CA HIS A 66 -9.13 -31.72 5.78
C HIS A 66 -7.94 -32.37 6.51
N ALA A 67 -6.75 -31.79 6.40
CA ALA A 67 -5.57 -32.28 7.10
C ALA A 67 -5.66 -32.17 8.62
N SER A 68 -6.45 -31.22 9.14
CA SER A 68 -6.67 -31.07 10.60
C SER A 68 -7.53 -32.19 11.21
N GLY A 69 -8.27 -32.92 10.37
CA GLY A 69 -9.22 -33.95 10.82
C GLY A 69 -10.45 -33.42 11.59
N LEU A 70 -10.64 -32.11 11.65
CA LEU A 70 -11.77 -31.47 12.32
C LEU A 70 -13.05 -31.58 11.48
N ALA A 71 -14.19 -31.71 12.14
CA ALA A 71 -15.50 -31.67 11.51
C ALA A 71 -15.85 -30.24 11.02
N LEU A 72 -16.97 -30.16 10.27
CA LEU A 72 -17.50 -28.89 9.78
C LEU A 72 -18.07 -28.07 10.95
N GLY A 73 -17.23 -27.25 11.54
CA GLY A 73 -17.56 -26.41 12.70
C GLY A 73 -18.10 -27.24 13.88
N ALA A 74 -19.00 -26.63 14.66
CA ALA A 74 -19.65 -27.29 15.79
C ALA A 74 -20.79 -28.26 15.37
N THR A 75 -21.00 -28.48 14.07
CA THR A 75 -22.10 -29.30 13.56
C THR A 75 -21.84 -30.80 13.71
N GLY A 76 -20.61 -31.23 13.92
CA GLY A 76 -20.21 -32.62 13.94
C GLY A 76 -20.29 -33.33 12.57
N ARG A 77 -20.63 -32.63 11.51
CA ARG A 77 -20.69 -33.19 10.15
C ARG A 77 -19.30 -33.39 9.59
N ALA A 78 -19.11 -34.44 8.83
CA ALA A 78 -17.87 -34.62 8.04
C ALA A 78 -17.72 -33.47 7.02
N LEU A 79 -16.46 -33.14 6.72
CA LEU A 79 -16.19 -32.20 5.63
C LEU A 79 -16.64 -32.78 4.30
N PRO A 80 -17.21 -31.95 3.39
CA PRO A 80 -17.44 -32.37 2.01
C PRO A 80 -16.12 -32.74 1.35
N ALA A 81 -16.18 -33.58 0.30
CA ALA A 81 -15.00 -33.92 -0.48
C ALA A 81 -14.33 -32.64 -1.03
N ILE A 82 -13.00 -32.66 -1.14
CA ILE A 82 -12.27 -31.55 -1.77
C ILE A 82 -12.61 -31.57 -3.27
N GLU A 83 -13.32 -30.54 -3.72
CA GLU A 83 -13.60 -30.34 -5.12
C GLU A 83 -12.69 -29.25 -5.69
N PRO A 84 -12.18 -29.40 -6.93
CA PRO A 84 -11.46 -28.33 -7.60
C PRO A 84 -12.36 -27.10 -7.73
N LEU A 85 -11.87 -25.95 -7.28
CA LEU A 85 -12.62 -24.71 -7.40
C LEU A 85 -12.67 -24.26 -8.87
N PRO A 86 -13.84 -23.84 -9.39
CA PRO A 86 -13.94 -23.31 -10.74
C PRO A 86 -12.98 -22.13 -10.94
N GLY A 87 -12.13 -22.21 -11.97
CA GLY A 87 -11.16 -21.17 -12.30
C GLY A 87 -9.74 -21.38 -11.76
N LEU A 88 -9.49 -22.43 -10.97
CA LEU A 88 -8.14 -22.86 -10.62
C LEU A 88 -7.76 -24.10 -11.46
N ALA A 89 -6.82 -23.92 -12.38
CA ALA A 89 -6.14 -25.06 -12.99
C ALA A 89 -5.16 -25.68 -11.97
N PRO A 90 -5.07 -27.03 -11.85
CA PRO A 90 -4.14 -27.67 -10.92
C PRO A 90 -2.72 -27.18 -11.16
N GLY A 91 -2.12 -26.50 -10.19
CA GLY A 91 -0.72 -26.08 -10.22
C GLY A 91 -0.40 -24.70 -10.81
N GLN A 92 -1.38 -23.89 -11.15
CA GLN A 92 -1.12 -22.50 -11.53
C GLN A 92 -1.52 -21.53 -10.39
N PRO A 93 -0.66 -20.56 -10.02
CA PRO A 93 -1.09 -19.43 -9.19
C PRO A 93 -2.15 -18.66 -9.98
N GLY A 94 -3.33 -18.47 -9.42
CA GLY A 94 -4.46 -17.82 -10.06
C GLY A 94 -4.13 -16.41 -10.50
N ALA A 95 -4.50 -16.08 -11.73
CA ALA A 95 -4.48 -14.70 -12.20
C ALA A 95 -5.59 -13.89 -11.53
N PRO A 96 -5.37 -12.61 -11.19
CA PRO A 96 -6.40 -11.77 -10.58
C PRO A 96 -7.60 -11.63 -11.55
N SER A 97 -8.78 -12.02 -11.08
CA SER A 97 -10.03 -11.87 -11.83
C SER A 97 -10.39 -10.38 -11.91
N GLY A 98 -10.31 -9.81 -13.10
CA GLY A 98 -10.82 -8.46 -13.34
C GLY A 98 -10.07 -7.58 -14.34
N VAL A 99 -9.05 -8.11 -15.05
CA VAL A 99 -8.40 -7.37 -16.14
C VAL A 99 -8.54 -8.20 -17.43
N PRO A 100 -9.03 -7.65 -18.56
CA PRO A 100 -9.13 -8.39 -19.81
C PRO A 100 -7.72 -8.84 -20.26
N ALA A 101 -7.59 -10.16 -20.55
CA ALA A 101 -6.36 -10.76 -21.01
C ALA A 101 -5.90 -10.16 -22.33
N ALA A 102 -4.84 -9.40 -22.30
CA ALA A 102 -4.04 -9.13 -23.49
C ALA A 102 -3.19 -10.38 -23.80
N ALA A 103 -3.19 -10.79 -25.06
CA ALA A 103 -2.64 -12.02 -25.61
C ALA A 103 -1.25 -12.39 -25.06
N ALA A 104 -1.10 -13.64 -24.64
CA ALA A 104 0.15 -14.23 -24.22
C ALA A 104 1.14 -14.35 -25.39
N GLY A 105 2.17 -13.55 -25.38
CA GLY A 105 3.42 -13.77 -26.12
C GLY A 105 4.39 -14.64 -25.30
N PRO A 106 5.49 -15.15 -25.89
CA PRO A 106 6.32 -16.21 -25.33
C PRO A 106 7.02 -15.80 -24.02
N ALA A 107 7.23 -16.79 -23.18
CA ALA A 107 7.77 -16.72 -21.81
C ALA A 107 8.86 -15.66 -21.62
N SER A 108 8.48 -14.57 -20.94
CA SER A 108 9.40 -13.57 -20.45
C SER A 108 9.78 -13.91 -19.01
N THR A 109 11.05 -13.79 -18.69
CA THR A 109 11.66 -13.66 -17.35
C THR A 109 10.67 -13.05 -16.38
N THR A 110 10.39 -13.72 -15.28
CA THR A 110 9.45 -13.27 -14.24
C THR A 110 9.88 -11.91 -13.71
N ALA A 111 9.36 -10.84 -14.30
CA ALA A 111 9.61 -9.49 -13.81
C ALA A 111 9.02 -9.40 -12.40
N LEU A 112 9.82 -8.94 -11.45
CA LEU A 112 9.35 -8.69 -10.08
C LEU A 112 8.16 -7.74 -10.11
N PRO A 113 7.10 -7.98 -9.31
CA PRO A 113 5.98 -7.05 -9.23
C PRO A 113 6.49 -5.69 -8.74
N MET A 114 6.12 -4.64 -9.47
CA MET A 114 6.60 -3.28 -9.26
C MET A 114 5.45 -2.37 -8.80
N VAL A 115 5.77 -1.39 -7.98
CA VAL A 115 4.83 -0.33 -7.54
C VAL A 115 5.38 1.02 -7.95
N ARG A 116 4.49 1.93 -8.36
CA ARG A 116 4.86 3.31 -8.72
C ARG A 116 4.62 4.25 -7.56
N VAL A 117 5.58 5.16 -7.35
CA VAL A 117 5.49 6.21 -6.34
C VAL A 117 5.93 7.55 -6.93
N ALA A 118 5.10 8.59 -6.74
CA ALA A 118 5.45 9.96 -7.12
C ALA A 118 6.17 10.65 -5.96
N VAL A 119 7.27 11.33 -6.29
CA VAL A 119 8.06 12.13 -5.35
C VAL A 119 8.13 13.58 -5.83
N VAL A 120 8.12 14.52 -4.88
CA VAL A 120 8.04 15.97 -5.17
C VAL A 120 9.19 16.76 -4.54
N GLY A 121 10.05 16.13 -3.73
CA GLY A 121 11.01 16.85 -2.90
C GLY A 121 12.40 16.22 -2.83
N ALA A 122 12.88 15.96 -1.63
CA ALA A 122 14.22 15.46 -1.37
C ALA A 122 14.56 14.11 -2.04
N HIS A 123 13.56 13.37 -2.53
CA HIS A 123 13.72 12.12 -3.28
C HIS A 123 13.81 12.30 -4.80
N LEU A 124 13.64 13.51 -5.35
CA LEU A 124 13.85 13.78 -6.77
C LEU A 124 15.29 13.41 -7.18
N SER A 125 15.49 13.06 -8.43
CA SER A 125 16.82 12.74 -9.00
C SER A 125 17.86 13.81 -8.64
N GLY A 126 19.00 13.39 -8.09
CA GLY A 126 20.06 14.29 -7.65
C GLY A 126 19.80 15.07 -6.37
N MET A 127 18.67 14.83 -5.68
CA MET A 127 18.39 15.39 -4.36
C MET A 127 18.86 14.45 -3.24
N PRO A 128 19.04 14.96 -1.98
CA PRO A 128 19.73 14.24 -0.90
C PRO A 128 19.17 12.87 -0.54
N LEU A 129 17.87 12.62 -0.71
CA LEU A 129 17.22 11.35 -0.36
C LEU A 129 16.94 10.45 -1.57
N ASN A 130 17.40 10.82 -2.77
CA ASN A 130 17.20 9.99 -3.96
C ASN A 130 17.81 8.58 -3.83
N GLY A 131 18.91 8.46 -3.09
CA GLY A 131 19.54 7.18 -2.76
C GLY A 131 18.57 6.17 -2.13
N GLN A 132 17.60 6.62 -1.34
CA GLN A 132 16.59 5.74 -0.72
C GLN A 132 15.72 4.99 -1.75
N LEU A 133 15.55 5.56 -2.95
CA LEU A 133 14.87 4.91 -4.06
C LEU A 133 15.82 4.00 -4.84
N THR A 134 16.98 4.51 -5.25
CA THR A 134 17.92 3.78 -6.12
C THR A 134 18.53 2.56 -5.44
N GLU A 135 18.87 2.64 -4.15
CA GLU A 135 19.36 1.51 -3.33
C GLU A 135 18.32 0.37 -3.17
N ARG A 136 17.05 0.68 -3.38
CA ARG A 136 15.94 -0.28 -3.37
C ARG A 136 15.58 -0.81 -4.76
N GLY A 137 16.45 -0.61 -5.75
CA GLY A 137 16.19 -1.02 -7.13
C GLY A 137 15.14 -0.15 -7.84
N GLY A 138 14.90 1.05 -7.31
CA GLY A 138 13.99 2.03 -7.91
C GLY A 138 14.53 2.56 -9.23
N ARG A 139 13.63 2.73 -10.19
CA ARG A 139 13.95 3.34 -11.49
C ARG A 139 12.98 4.48 -11.78
N LEU A 140 13.47 5.57 -12.33
CA LEU A 140 12.64 6.68 -12.82
C LEU A 140 11.88 6.21 -14.06
N VAL A 141 10.55 6.34 -14.05
CA VAL A 141 9.68 5.96 -15.18
C VAL A 141 8.97 7.14 -15.83
N HIS A 142 8.81 8.25 -15.09
CA HIS A 142 8.16 9.44 -15.64
C HIS A 142 8.59 10.68 -14.85
N ALA A 143 8.76 11.79 -15.57
CA ALA A 143 8.90 13.13 -14.99
C ALA A 143 7.83 14.01 -15.62
N GLY A 144 7.05 14.71 -14.79
CA GLY A 144 5.91 15.51 -15.26
C GLY A 144 5.33 16.34 -14.12
N PHE A 145 4.02 16.52 -14.14
CA PHE A 145 3.34 17.38 -13.18
C PHE A 145 2.12 16.68 -12.57
N THR A 146 1.74 17.14 -11.37
CA THR A 146 0.43 16.83 -10.79
C THR A 146 -0.69 17.50 -11.59
N ALA A 147 -1.93 17.07 -11.38
CA ALA A 147 -3.11 17.86 -11.71
C ALA A 147 -3.04 19.26 -11.04
N PRO A 148 -3.81 20.27 -11.50
CA PRO A 148 -3.67 21.65 -11.01
C PRO A 148 -4.35 21.92 -9.65
N ASP A 149 -4.68 20.89 -8.90
CA ASP A 149 -5.35 20.92 -7.61
C ASP A 149 -4.41 20.64 -6.41
N TYR A 150 -3.13 21.06 -6.54
CA TYR A 150 -2.14 20.89 -5.47
C TYR A 150 -1.46 22.21 -5.09
N ARG A 151 -1.08 22.32 -3.83
CA ARG A 151 -0.20 23.39 -3.30
C ARG A 151 1.05 22.76 -2.71
N LEU A 152 2.17 23.46 -2.87
CA LEU A 152 3.48 23.02 -2.37
C LEU A 152 3.97 23.99 -1.31
N PHE A 153 4.44 23.44 -0.20
CA PHE A 153 4.94 24.21 0.94
C PHE A 153 6.35 23.78 1.31
N ALA A 154 7.20 24.73 1.70
CA ALA A 154 8.47 24.42 2.35
C ALA A 154 8.20 24.23 3.84
N LEU A 155 8.40 23.00 4.34
CA LEU A 155 8.14 22.66 5.74
C LEU A 155 9.23 23.24 6.65
N PRO A 156 8.86 23.82 7.81
CA PRO A 156 9.82 24.34 8.77
C PRO A 156 10.60 23.18 9.44
N ASN A 157 11.77 23.52 9.97
CA ASN A 157 12.56 22.66 10.87
C ASN A 157 12.87 21.25 10.36
N SER A 158 12.94 21.04 9.03
CA SER A 158 13.28 19.74 8.45
C SER A 158 14.73 19.71 7.93
N THR A 159 15.45 18.63 8.27
CA THR A 159 16.83 18.38 7.77
C THR A 159 16.90 16.96 7.18
N PRO A 160 17.22 16.80 5.88
CA PRO A 160 17.28 17.89 4.88
C PRO A 160 15.92 18.58 4.70
N PRO A 161 15.90 19.80 4.11
CA PRO A 161 14.65 20.50 3.83
C PRO A 161 13.69 19.64 3.03
N LYS A 162 12.40 19.66 3.38
CA LYS A 162 11.36 18.81 2.78
C LYS A 162 10.15 19.65 2.38
N PRO A 163 9.52 19.37 1.23
CA PRO A 163 8.25 19.97 0.88
C PRO A 163 7.08 19.20 1.51
N GLY A 164 5.99 19.93 1.76
CA GLY A 164 4.67 19.37 1.99
C GLY A 164 3.78 19.59 0.78
N LEU A 165 3.23 18.53 0.20
CA LEU A 165 2.25 18.60 -0.89
C LEU A 165 0.85 18.43 -0.31
N LEU A 166 -0.03 19.40 -0.58
CA LEU A 166 -1.42 19.38 -0.14
C LEU A 166 -2.35 19.39 -1.35
N ARG A 167 -3.34 18.51 -1.37
CA ARG A 167 -4.43 18.59 -2.33
C ARG A 167 -5.47 19.61 -1.85
N VAL A 168 -5.92 20.45 -2.78
CA VAL A 168 -6.89 21.53 -2.54
C VAL A 168 -8.08 21.44 -3.49
N ALA A 169 -9.09 22.27 -3.27
CA ALA A 169 -10.24 22.31 -4.15
C ALA A 169 -9.84 22.79 -5.57
N PRO A 170 -10.56 22.38 -6.62
CA PRO A 170 -10.30 22.82 -7.96
C PRO A 170 -10.20 24.34 -8.08
N GLY A 171 -9.18 24.83 -8.80
CA GLY A 171 -8.90 26.26 -8.96
C GLY A 171 -8.15 26.94 -7.81
N GLN A 172 -7.82 26.22 -6.75
CA GLN A 172 -7.06 26.76 -5.61
C GLN A 172 -5.61 26.30 -5.55
N GLY A 173 -5.16 25.54 -6.52
CA GLY A 173 -3.81 25.00 -6.61
C GLY A 173 -3.14 25.30 -7.93
N ALA A 174 -2.03 24.62 -8.16
CA ALA A 174 -1.25 24.64 -9.38
C ALA A 174 -0.73 23.24 -9.71
N ARG A 175 -0.17 23.08 -10.91
CA ARG A 175 0.60 21.90 -11.29
C ARG A 175 1.95 21.95 -10.60
N ILE A 176 2.33 20.87 -9.94
CA ILE A 176 3.59 20.75 -9.21
C ILE A 176 4.45 19.70 -9.90
N ALA A 177 5.71 20.06 -10.19
CA ALA A 177 6.67 19.15 -10.81
C ALA A 177 6.95 17.94 -9.90
N ILE A 178 6.88 16.74 -10.49
CA ILE A 178 7.08 15.45 -9.82
C ILE A 178 7.96 14.53 -10.64
N GLU A 179 8.47 13.50 -9.99
CA GLU A 179 9.02 12.31 -10.65
C GLU A 179 8.26 11.08 -10.16
N VAL A 180 7.91 10.18 -11.09
CA VAL A 180 7.33 8.88 -10.77
C VAL A 180 8.42 7.82 -10.87
N TRP A 181 8.65 7.14 -9.77
CA TRP A 181 9.61 6.05 -9.65
C TRP A 181 8.89 4.73 -9.54
N GLU A 182 9.47 3.68 -10.06
CA GLU A 182 8.97 2.32 -9.96
C GLU A 182 9.92 1.49 -9.11
N LEU A 183 9.39 0.89 -8.03
CA LEU A 183 10.15 0.08 -7.07
C LEU A 183 9.62 -1.35 -7.02
N PRO A 184 10.48 -2.35 -6.74
CA PRO A 184 10.01 -3.69 -6.38
C PRO A 184 9.05 -3.62 -5.20
N VAL A 185 7.90 -4.31 -5.29
CA VAL A 185 6.89 -4.35 -4.20
C VAL A 185 7.53 -4.78 -2.88
N ALA A 186 8.46 -5.76 -2.92
CA ALA A 186 9.18 -6.22 -1.73
C ALA A 186 10.00 -5.12 -1.04
N ALA A 187 10.45 -4.10 -1.76
CA ALA A 187 11.24 -2.99 -1.23
C ALA A 187 10.37 -1.78 -0.80
N TYR A 188 9.15 -1.68 -1.34
CA TYR A 188 8.27 -0.54 -1.12
C TYR A 188 7.90 -0.33 0.36
N GLY A 189 7.58 -1.38 1.10
CA GLY A 189 7.28 -1.30 2.53
C GLY A 189 8.43 -0.70 3.33
N SER A 190 9.68 -1.10 3.04
CA SER A 190 10.87 -0.55 3.70
C SER A 190 11.14 0.92 3.34
N PHE A 191 10.70 1.37 2.15
CA PHE A 191 10.77 2.76 1.75
C PHE A 191 9.72 3.61 2.50
N VAL A 192 8.47 3.14 2.55
CA VAL A 192 7.37 3.83 3.25
C VAL A 192 7.66 3.98 4.74
N ALA A 193 8.31 2.99 5.37
CA ALA A 193 8.70 3.03 6.78
C ALA A 193 9.71 4.15 7.12
N LEU A 194 10.38 4.75 6.13
CA LEU A 194 11.30 5.87 6.32
C LEU A 194 10.60 7.25 6.32
N ILE A 195 9.31 7.29 6.03
CA ILE A 195 8.57 8.54 5.89
C ILE A 195 8.13 9.02 7.27
N PRO A 196 8.69 10.13 7.79
CA PRO A 196 8.31 10.63 9.10
C PRO A 196 7.03 11.48 9.00
N PRO A 197 6.23 11.57 10.05
CA PRO A 197 5.19 12.59 10.17
C PRO A 197 5.79 13.99 9.95
N PRO A 198 5.06 14.95 9.42
CA PRO A 198 3.66 14.93 8.97
C PRO A 198 3.48 14.47 7.52
N LEU A 199 4.47 13.80 6.94
CA LEU A 199 4.37 13.25 5.59
C LEU A 199 3.78 11.84 5.61
N GLY A 200 3.04 11.49 4.56
CA GLY A 200 2.46 10.18 4.36
C GLY A 200 2.34 9.84 2.88
N ILE A 201 1.89 8.63 2.57
CA ILE A 201 1.58 8.21 1.21
C ILE A 201 0.06 8.27 1.00
N GLY A 202 -0.32 8.90 -0.09
CA GLY A 202 -1.71 8.93 -0.57
C GLY A 202 -1.76 8.76 -2.08
N THR A 203 -2.91 9.04 -2.67
CA THR A 203 -3.09 8.97 -4.13
C THR A 203 -3.02 10.37 -4.74
N LEU A 204 -2.08 10.58 -5.64
CA LEU A 204 -1.95 11.81 -6.42
C LEU A 204 -2.63 11.65 -7.78
N SER A 205 -3.26 12.73 -8.23
CA SER A 205 -3.73 12.88 -9.61
C SER A 205 -2.64 13.56 -10.46
N LEU A 206 -2.37 13.02 -11.63
CA LEU A 206 -1.39 13.55 -12.58
C LEU A 206 -2.08 14.45 -13.62
N GLU A 207 -1.30 15.25 -14.33
CA GLU A 207 -1.80 16.17 -15.36
C GLU A 207 -2.46 15.47 -16.55
N ASP A 208 -2.09 14.22 -16.83
CA ASP A 208 -2.67 13.35 -17.84
C ASP A 208 -3.96 12.64 -17.40
N GLY A 209 -4.44 12.89 -16.19
CA GLY A 209 -5.58 12.22 -15.57
C GLY A 209 -5.26 10.89 -14.90
N GLY A 210 -4.02 10.42 -14.99
CA GLY A 210 -3.53 9.24 -14.29
C GLY A 210 -3.52 9.42 -12.76
N ARG A 211 -3.44 8.30 -12.05
CA ARG A 211 -3.31 8.28 -10.59
C ARG A 211 -2.10 7.46 -10.18
N VAL A 212 -1.39 7.91 -9.16
CA VAL A 212 -0.21 7.24 -8.64
C VAL A 212 -0.13 7.43 -7.13
N GLN A 213 0.45 6.48 -6.43
CA GLN A 213 0.80 6.67 -5.02
C GLN A 213 1.89 7.74 -4.89
N GLY A 214 1.88 8.56 -3.85
CA GLY A 214 2.90 9.57 -3.67
C GLY A 214 2.76 10.33 -2.36
N PHE A 215 3.73 11.20 -2.12
CA PHE A 215 3.81 11.94 -0.87
C PHE A 215 2.73 13.00 -0.76
N LEU A 216 2.03 12.99 0.37
CA LEU A 216 1.14 14.07 0.82
C LEU A 216 1.59 14.52 2.21
N CYS A 217 1.16 15.73 2.59
CA CYS A 217 1.41 16.30 3.89
C CYS A 217 0.11 16.44 4.66
N GLU A 218 0.11 16.07 5.93
CA GLU A 218 -0.99 16.35 6.85
C GLU A 218 -1.12 17.85 7.10
N PRO A 219 -2.34 18.39 7.27
CA PRO A 219 -2.55 19.84 7.51
C PRO A 219 -1.73 20.40 8.67
N ILE A 220 -1.51 19.65 9.74
CA ILE A 220 -0.71 20.05 10.89
C ILE A 220 0.73 20.42 10.51
N GLY A 221 1.29 19.76 9.49
CA GLY A 221 2.64 20.05 9.01
C GLY A 221 2.80 21.37 8.27
N LEU A 222 1.68 22.02 7.94
CA LEU A 222 1.67 23.32 7.26
C LEU A 222 1.74 24.50 8.20
N GLU A 223 1.66 24.28 9.51
CA GLU A 223 1.82 25.34 10.51
C GLU A 223 3.24 25.94 10.43
N GLY A 224 3.31 27.23 10.14
CA GLY A 224 4.58 27.93 9.92
C GLY A 224 5.31 27.58 8.61
N ALA A 225 4.71 26.79 7.72
CA ALA A 225 5.28 26.45 6.42
C ALA A 225 5.12 27.61 5.41
N THR A 226 6.09 27.78 4.54
CA THR A 226 6.06 28.79 3.47
C THR A 226 5.43 28.20 2.21
N ASP A 227 4.39 28.85 1.70
CA ASP A 227 3.79 28.49 0.41
C ASP A 227 4.72 28.84 -0.74
N ILE A 228 5.15 27.81 -1.47
CA ILE A 228 6.03 27.90 -2.61
C ILE A 228 5.37 27.40 -3.91
N THR A 229 4.05 27.29 -3.92
CA THR A 229 3.25 26.79 -5.05
C THR A 229 3.55 27.55 -6.35
N HIS A 230 3.76 28.87 -6.25
CA HIS A 230 4.06 29.74 -7.39
C HIS A 230 5.37 29.38 -8.12
N LEU A 231 6.29 28.67 -7.46
CA LEU A 231 7.55 28.20 -8.07
C LEU A 231 7.37 26.92 -8.90
N GLY A 232 6.20 26.26 -8.82
CA GLY A 232 5.88 25.09 -9.62
C GLY A 232 6.63 23.80 -9.25
N GLY A 233 7.57 23.83 -8.29
CA GLY A 233 8.28 22.63 -7.88
C GLY A 233 9.46 22.86 -6.94
N TRP A 234 9.89 21.77 -6.30
CA TRP A 234 10.92 21.80 -5.27
C TRP A 234 12.30 22.24 -5.76
N ARG A 235 12.68 21.84 -6.99
CA ARG A 235 13.98 22.22 -7.56
C ARG A 235 14.12 23.74 -7.72
N ALA A 236 13.04 24.39 -8.20
CA ALA A 236 13.00 25.83 -8.36
C ALA A 236 13.13 26.54 -6.99
N TYR A 237 12.47 26.02 -5.96
CA TYR A 237 12.63 26.55 -4.61
C TYR A 237 14.07 26.43 -4.08
N ILE A 238 14.67 25.24 -4.16
CA ILE A 238 16.08 25.06 -3.71
C ILE A 238 17.06 25.95 -4.49
N GLN A 239 16.78 26.18 -5.78
CA GLN A 239 17.60 27.06 -6.60
C GLN A 239 17.45 28.52 -6.18
N SER A 240 16.25 28.99 -5.83
CA SER A 240 16.02 30.36 -5.34
C SER A 240 16.76 30.66 -4.04
N LEU A 241 16.87 29.67 -3.14
CA LEU A 241 17.64 29.83 -1.90
C LEU A 241 19.16 30.05 -2.14
N LYS A 242 19.72 29.46 -3.21
CA LYS A 242 21.12 29.61 -3.57
C LYS A 242 21.47 30.97 -4.19
N VAL A 243 20.49 31.63 -4.79
CA VAL A 243 20.66 32.97 -5.40
C VAL A 243 20.55 34.08 -4.34
N SER A 244 19.89 33.80 -3.22
CA SER A 244 19.65 34.75 -2.14
C SER A 244 20.68 34.67 -1.02
N ALA A 245 21.65 33.75 -1.11
CA ALA A 245 22.76 33.57 -0.18
C ALA A 245 24.07 34.10 -0.80
#